data_4f2d0f51b8c6633d77bd1d54b02c4efa
#
_entry.id   4f2d0f51b8c6633d77bd1d54b02c4efa
#
_cell.length_a   1.000
_cell.length_b   1.000
_cell.length_c   1.000
_cell.angle_alpha   90.00
_cell.angle_beta   90.00
_cell.angle_gamma   90.00
#
_symmetry.space_group_name_H-M   'P 1'
#
loop_
_entity.id
_entity.type
_entity.pdbx_description
1 polymer ?
#
loop_
_entity_poly.entity_id
_entity_poly.type
_entity_poly.pdbx_seq_one_letter_code
_entity_poly.pdbx_strand_id
1 'polypeptide(L)'
;MHSLFGDISNLISLSITPAFLMLGVLLQMRVLNNRLERISDRQEVLEQRLSAGGVRALLQHELVVLYQRAEVVHRAVSFSSVSMATICAVVVVLFADDLFSLRLDSLIAFLFVAAMMMLIGSFSLLLHEIFIASHSMPSTALLPTRQRDLHH
;
A
#
# COMPACT_ATOMS: atom_id res chain seq x y z
N MET A 1 35.22 -29.43 1.20
CA MET A 1 34.36 -28.87 2.25
C MET A 1 34.40 -27.32 2.33
N HIS A 2 35.55 -26.69 2.09
CA HIS A 2 35.65 -25.21 2.13
C HIS A 2 34.84 -24.46 1.04
N SER A 3 34.64 -25.04 -0.13
CA SER A 3 33.86 -24.43 -1.22
C SER A 3 32.35 -24.34 -0.90
N LEU A 4 31.79 -25.38 -0.35
CA LEU A 4 30.36 -25.44 0.02
C LEU A 4 29.97 -24.39 1.06
N PHE A 5 30.81 -24.12 2.05
CA PHE A 5 30.54 -23.06 3.04
C PHE A 5 30.63 -21.64 2.45
N GLY A 6 31.56 -21.43 1.49
CA GLY A 6 31.68 -20.16 0.76
C GLY A 6 30.45 -19.88 -0.10
N ASP A 7 29.96 -20.89 -0.81
CA ASP A 7 28.79 -20.79 -1.69
C ASP A 7 27.51 -20.50 -0.89
N ILE A 8 27.30 -21.21 0.24
CA ILE A 8 26.14 -20.95 1.12
C ILE A 8 26.20 -19.55 1.74
N SER A 9 27.38 -19.07 2.14
CA SER A 9 27.55 -17.73 2.69
C SER A 9 27.19 -16.64 1.66
N ASN A 10 27.57 -16.84 0.40
CA ASN A 10 27.23 -15.93 -0.70
C ASN A 10 25.72 -15.91 -0.98
N LEU A 11 25.06 -17.09 -0.98
CA LEU A 11 23.61 -17.20 -1.16
C LEU A 11 22.84 -16.50 -0.05
N ILE A 12 23.24 -16.69 1.21
CA ILE A 12 22.64 -16.00 2.34
C ILE A 12 22.80 -14.49 2.19
N SER A 13 23.99 -14.03 1.82
CA SER A 13 24.26 -12.59 1.58
C SER A 13 23.40 -12.01 0.46
N LEU A 14 23.23 -12.75 -0.65
CA LEU A 14 22.37 -12.35 -1.75
C LEU A 14 20.88 -12.29 -1.38
N SER A 15 20.45 -13.15 -0.47
CA SER A 15 19.04 -13.23 -0.02
C SER A 15 18.66 -12.14 0.97
N ILE A 16 19.64 -11.47 1.60
CA ILE A 16 19.38 -10.40 2.59
C ILE A 16 18.68 -9.21 1.92
N THR A 17 19.12 -8.81 0.73
CA THR A 17 18.54 -7.66 0.01
C THR A 17 17.05 -7.84 -0.31
N PRO A 18 16.60 -8.96 -0.93
CA PRO A 18 15.18 -9.22 -1.13
C PRO A 18 14.40 -9.29 0.19
N ALA A 19 14.99 -9.82 1.27
CA ALA A 19 14.33 -9.90 2.57
C ALA A 19 14.06 -8.53 3.18
N PHE A 20 15.00 -7.58 3.08
CA PHE A 20 14.77 -6.20 3.49
C PHE A 20 13.72 -5.50 2.64
N LEU A 21 13.68 -5.75 1.33
CA LEU A 21 12.62 -5.24 0.46
C LEU A 21 11.25 -5.76 0.87
N MET A 22 11.12 -7.05 1.18
CA MET A 22 9.87 -7.62 1.69
C MET A 22 9.40 -6.93 2.97
N LEU A 23 10.30 -6.62 3.89
CA LEU A 23 9.97 -5.89 5.11
C LEU A 23 9.43 -4.49 4.79
N GLY A 24 10.06 -3.78 3.84
CA GLY A 24 9.57 -2.48 3.35
C GLY A 24 8.17 -2.55 2.75
N VAL A 25 7.91 -3.56 1.92
CA VAL A 25 6.58 -3.79 1.32
C VAL A 25 5.53 -4.11 2.38
N LEU A 26 5.86 -4.91 3.39
CA LEU A 26 4.96 -5.22 4.51
C LEU A 26 4.57 -3.97 5.29
N LEU A 27 5.53 -3.09 5.59
CA LEU A 27 5.26 -1.82 6.28
C LEU A 27 4.36 -0.91 5.43
N GLN A 28 4.61 -0.81 4.13
CA GLN A 28 3.76 -0.06 3.20
C GLN A 28 2.34 -0.62 3.15
N MET A 29 2.21 -1.93 3.05
CA MET A 29 0.92 -2.61 3.00
C MET A 29 0.10 -2.37 4.28
N ARG A 30 0.76 -2.32 5.43
CA ARG A 30 0.12 -1.98 6.70
C ARG A 30 -0.45 -0.56 6.70
N VAL A 31 0.28 0.40 6.15
CA VAL A 31 -0.20 1.79 6.01
C VAL A 31 -1.41 1.86 5.08
N LEU A 32 -1.37 1.15 3.94
CA LEU A 32 -2.46 1.10 2.97
C LEU A 32 -3.72 0.46 3.58
N ASN A 33 -3.58 -0.66 4.29
CA ASN A 33 -4.71 -1.34 4.92
C ASN A 33 -5.37 -0.48 6.00
N ASN A 34 -4.59 0.20 6.85
CA ASN A 34 -5.13 1.12 7.85
C ASN A 34 -5.91 2.29 7.21
N ARG A 35 -5.50 2.75 6.02
CA ARG A 35 -6.22 3.79 5.27
C ARG A 35 -7.51 3.24 4.68
N LEU A 36 -7.46 2.05 4.10
CA LEU A 36 -8.64 1.40 3.53
C LEU A 36 -9.71 1.15 4.59
N GLU A 37 -9.32 0.66 5.77
CA GLU A 37 -10.19 0.45 6.91
C GLU A 37 -10.92 1.74 7.31
N ARG A 38 -10.20 2.85 7.46
CA ARG A 38 -10.82 4.14 7.79
C ARG A 38 -11.80 4.64 6.73
N ILE A 39 -11.52 4.39 5.44
CA ILE A 39 -12.44 4.76 4.36
C ILE A 39 -13.69 3.87 4.41
N SER A 40 -13.52 2.57 4.62
CA SER A 40 -14.63 1.61 4.73
C SER A 40 -15.54 1.91 5.91
N ASP A 41 -14.98 2.22 7.09
CA ASP A 41 -15.77 2.60 8.28
C ASP A 41 -16.63 3.84 8.00
N ARG A 42 -16.05 4.82 7.30
CA ARG A 42 -16.78 6.03 6.95
C ARG A 42 -17.89 5.77 5.91
N GLN A 43 -17.65 4.87 4.97
CA GLN A 43 -18.68 4.44 4.00
C GLN A 43 -19.85 3.77 4.71
N GLU A 44 -19.59 2.87 5.64
CA GLU A 44 -20.64 2.16 6.41
C GLU A 44 -21.52 3.13 7.21
N VAL A 45 -20.90 4.10 7.89
CA VAL A 45 -21.63 5.14 8.65
C VAL A 45 -22.52 6.00 7.73
N LEU A 46 -22.02 6.34 6.54
CA LEU A 46 -22.78 7.13 5.56
C LEU A 46 -23.95 6.34 4.96
N GLU A 47 -23.75 5.07 4.67
CA GLU A 47 -24.82 4.17 4.18
C GLU A 47 -25.92 3.99 5.22
N GLN A 48 -25.56 3.83 6.49
CA GLN A 48 -26.53 3.76 7.60
C GLN A 48 -27.33 5.06 7.73
N ARG A 49 -26.71 6.23 7.57
CA ARG A 49 -27.41 7.53 7.58
C ARG A 49 -28.31 7.72 6.37
N LEU A 50 -27.91 7.21 5.22
CA LEU A 50 -28.72 7.27 4.00
C LEU A 50 -29.98 6.43 4.14
N SER A 51 -29.87 5.24 4.75
CA SER A 51 -31.01 4.35 5.04
C SER A 51 -31.96 4.94 6.07
N ALA A 52 -31.46 5.76 7.00
CA ALA A 52 -32.25 6.43 8.04
C ALA A 52 -33.01 7.69 7.57
N GLY A 53 -32.98 8.03 6.26
CA GLY A 53 -33.75 9.12 5.68
C GLY A 53 -33.07 10.49 5.67
N GLY A 54 -31.74 10.54 5.74
CA GLY A 54 -30.95 11.76 5.61
C GLY A 54 -31.05 12.44 4.23
N VAL A 55 -30.47 13.63 4.09
CA VAL A 55 -30.45 14.43 2.85
C VAL A 55 -29.72 13.68 1.75
N ARG A 56 -30.45 12.97 0.89
CA ARG A 56 -29.95 12.01 -0.09
C ARG A 56 -28.89 12.57 -1.03
N ALA A 57 -29.08 13.77 -1.55
CA ALA A 57 -28.19 14.33 -2.57
C ALA A 57 -26.75 14.59 -2.05
N LEU A 58 -26.61 15.15 -0.85
CA LEU A 58 -25.32 15.44 -0.21
C LEU A 58 -24.58 14.16 0.20
N LEU A 59 -25.30 13.21 0.80
CA LEU A 59 -24.75 11.93 1.24
C LEU A 59 -24.30 11.06 0.06
N GLN A 60 -25.04 11.06 -1.05
CA GLN A 60 -24.68 10.33 -2.26
C GLN A 60 -23.39 10.88 -2.90
N HIS A 61 -23.22 12.20 -2.94
CA HIS A 61 -22.01 12.79 -3.48
C HIS A 61 -20.78 12.44 -2.61
N GLU A 62 -20.92 12.48 -1.30
CA GLU A 62 -19.84 12.12 -0.37
C GLU A 62 -19.46 10.63 -0.52
N LEU A 63 -20.45 9.74 -0.67
CA LEU A 63 -20.23 8.31 -0.92
C LEU A 63 -19.46 8.06 -2.21
N VAL A 64 -19.82 8.71 -3.31
CA VAL A 64 -19.13 8.54 -4.59
C VAL A 64 -17.65 8.91 -4.49
N VAL A 65 -17.34 10.00 -3.79
CA VAL A 65 -15.94 10.44 -3.57
C VAL A 65 -15.18 9.40 -2.71
N LEU A 66 -15.83 8.84 -1.68
CA LEU A 66 -15.23 7.80 -0.84
C LEU A 66 -14.98 6.50 -1.62
N TYR A 67 -15.90 6.09 -2.48
CA TYR A 67 -15.71 4.91 -3.34
C TYR A 67 -14.53 5.10 -4.31
N GLN A 68 -14.39 6.27 -4.92
CA GLN A 68 -13.24 6.56 -5.80
C GLN A 68 -11.91 6.50 -5.03
N ARG A 69 -11.86 7.03 -3.81
CA ARG A 69 -10.67 6.95 -2.95
C ARG A 69 -10.36 5.50 -2.55
N ALA A 70 -11.38 4.75 -2.14
CA ALA A 70 -11.22 3.34 -1.79
C ALA A 70 -10.64 2.53 -2.96
N GLU A 71 -11.08 2.80 -4.19
CA GLU A 71 -10.57 2.12 -5.38
C GLU A 71 -9.09 2.41 -5.64
N VAL A 72 -8.65 3.65 -5.48
CA VAL A 72 -7.22 4.01 -5.63
C VAL A 72 -6.37 3.29 -4.59
N VAL A 73 -6.80 3.26 -3.32
CA VAL A 73 -6.08 2.54 -2.26
C VAL A 73 -6.09 1.03 -2.51
N HIS A 74 -7.21 0.47 -2.97
CA HIS A 74 -7.30 -0.95 -3.31
C HIS A 74 -6.35 -1.34 -4.45
N ARG A 75 -6.24 -0.52 -5.47
CA ARG A 75 -5.23 -0.71 -6.55
C ARG A 75 -3.81 -0.65 -6.00
N ALA A 76 -3.50 0.29 -5.11
CA ALA A 76 -2.19 0.38 -4.47
C ALA A 76 -1.87 -0.88 -3.65
N VAL A 77 -2.84 -1.42 -2.90
CA VAL A 77 -2.71 -2.70 -2.17
C VAL A 77 -2.43 -3.84 -3.14
N SER A 78 -3.16 -3.91 -4.26
CA SER A 78 -2.96 -4.96 -5.27
C SER A 78 -1.54 -4.89 -5.87
N PHE A 79 -1.04 -3.72 -6.23
CA PHE A 79 0.33 -3.55 -6.72
C PHE A 79 1.37 -3.97 -5.68
N SER A 80 1.17 -3.61 -4.42
CA SER A 80 2.04 -4.04 -3.30
C SER A 80 2.04 -5.55 -3.14
N SER A 81 0.87 -6.20 -3.23
CA SER A 81 0.74 -7.65 -3.08
C SER A 81 1.44 -8.39 -4.22
N VAL A 82 1.28 -7.92 -5.46
CA VAL A 82 1.97 -8.50 -6.62
C VAL A 82 3.48 -8.30 -6.52
N SER A 83 3.95 -7.13 -6.11
CA SER A 83 5.36 -6.86 -5.86
C SER A 83 5.94 -7.84 -4.84
N MET A 84 5.25 -8.05 -3.71
CA MET A 84 5.67 -8.99 -2.67
C MET A 84 5.76 -10.42 -3.19
N ALA A 85 4.75 -10.89 -3.93
CA ALA A 85 4.75 -12.22 -4.54
C ALA A 85 5.92 -12.38 -5.54
N THR A 86 6.21 -11.33 -6.32
CA THR A 86 7.34 -11.34 -7.27
C THR A 86 8.68 -11.38 -6.55
N ILE A 87 8.85 -10.65 -5.43
CA ILE A 87 10.07 -10.72 -4.61
C ILE A 87 10.26 -12.13 -4.02
N CYS A 88 9.18 -12.77 -3.55
CA CYS A 88 9.25 -14.17 -3.11
C CYS A 88 9.68 -15.10 -4.25
N ALA A 89 9.16 -14.90 -5.47
CA ALA A 89 9.56 -15.67 -6.64
C ALA A 89 11.05 -15.46 -6.98
N VAL A 90 11.57 -14.24 -6.86
CA VAL A 90 13.00 -13.95 -7.04
C VAL A 90 13.85 -14.80 -6.10
N VAL A 91 13.47 -14.86 -4.82
CA VAL A 91 14.22 -15.66 -3.84
C VAL A 91 14.19 -17.14 -4.20
N VAL A 92 13.01 -17.68 -4.57
CA VAL A 92 12.88 -19.08 -4.97
C VAL A 92 13.71 -19.40 -6.21
N VAL A 93 13.67 -18.54 -7.23
CA VAL A 93 14.44 -18.73 -8.48
C VAL A 93 15.95 -18.64 -8.20
N LEU A 94 16.38 -17.75 -7.31
CA LEU A 94 17.78 -17.62 -6.92
C LEU A 94 18.34 -18.90 -6.29
N PHE A 95 17.57 -19.52 -5.38
CA PHE A 95 17.97 -20.82 -4.80
C PHE A 95 17.88 -21.97 -5.81
N ALA A 96 16.91 -21.93 -6.72
CA ALA A 96 16.79 -22.93 -7.78
C ALA A 96 17.94 -22.85 -8.78
N ASP A 97 18.38 -21.64 -9.14
CA ASP A 97 19.53 -21.43 -10.02
C ASP A 97 20.81 -22.05 -9.45
N ASP A 98 21.08 -21.80 -8.19
CA ASP A 98 22.24 -22.37 -7.50
C ASP A 98 22.17 -23.91 -7.39
N LEU A 99 20.98 -24.43 -7.02
CA LEU A 99 20.81 -25.88 -6.81
C LEU A 99 20.88 -26.69 -8.11
N PHE A 100 20.34 -26.16 -9.21
CA PHE A 100 20.23 -26.83 -10.50
C PHE A 100 21.21 -26.31 -11.56
N SER A 101 22.01 -25.28 -11.26
CA SER A 101 22.97 -24.63 -12.19
C SER A 101 22.33 -24.22 -13.53
N LEU A 102 21.11 -23.63 -13.46
CA LEU A 102 20.27 -23.37 -14.63
C LEU A 102 20.64 -22.09 -15.40
N ARG A 103 21.57 -21.25 -14.88
CA ARG A 103 21.98 -19.94 -15.45
C ARG A 103 20.78 -19.01 -15.71
N LEU A 104 19.98 -18.81 -14.68
CA LEU A 104 18.77 -17.98 -14.74
C LEU A 104 19.01 -16.50 -14.34
N ASP A 105 20.26 -16.03 -14.36
CA ASP A 105 20.66 -14.67 -13.96
C ASP A 105 19.78 -13.60 -14.61
N SER A 106 19.50 -13.73 -15.90
CA SER A 106 18.67 -12.79 -16.64
C SER A 106 17.22 -12.78 -16.19
N LEU A 107 16.68 -13.93 -15.82
CA LEU A 107 15.32 -14.07 -15.29
C LEU A 107 15.21 -13.44 -13.90
N ILE A 108 16.20 -13.70 -13.05
CA ILE A 108 16.28 -13.13 -11.68
C ILE A 108 16.32 -11.61 -11.77
N ALA A 109 17.18 -11.03 -12.62
CA ALA A 109 17.30 -9.61 -12.83
C ALA A 109 15.98 -8.99 -13.34
N PHE A 110 15.32 -9.65 -14.31
CA PHE A 110 14.04 -9.18 -14.86
C PHE A 110 12.91 -9.20 -13.80
N LEU A 111 12.79 -10.28 -13.04
CA LEU A 111 11.80 -10.38 -11.96
C LEU A 111 12.03 -9.34 -10.88
N PHE A 112 13.30 -9.08 -10.53
CA PHE A 112 13.64 -8.08 -9.54
C PHE A 112 13.26 -6.67 -10.00
N VAL A 113 13.58 -6.30 -11.24
CA VAL A 113 13.20 -5.01 -11.82
C VAL A 113 11.67 -4.88 -11.89
N ALA A 114 10.96 -5.94 -12.30
CA ALA A 114 9.50 -5.96 -12.34
C ALA A 114 8.90 -5.72 -10.94
N ALA A 115 9.41 -6.39 -9.90
CA ALA A 115 8.99 -6.18 -8.52
C ALA A 115 9.17 -4.73 -8.06
N MET A 116 10.34 -4.13 -8.38
CA MET A 116 10.64 -2.73 -8.06
C MET A 116 9.70 -1.76 -8.77
N MET A 117 9.38 -1.99 -10.05
CA MET A 117 8.43 -1.16 -10.80
C MET A 117 7.02 -1.23 -10.21
N MET A 118 6.56 -2.41 -9.79
CA MET A 118 5.27 -2.58 -9.11
C MET A 118 5.25 -1.85 -7.76
N LEU A 119 6.34 -1.89 -7.01
CA LEU A 119 6.48 -1.20 -5.74
C LEU A 119 6.42 0.33 -5.91
N ILE A 120 7.16 0.87 -6.90
CA ILE A 120 7.13 2.30 -7.23
C ILE A 120 5.71 2.72 -7.64
N GLY A 121 5.01 1.91 -8.44
CA GLY A 121 3.63 2.16 -8.82
C GLY A 121 2.70 2.23 -7.61
N SER A 122 2.83 1.31 -6.66
CA SER A 122 2.06 1.32 -5.42
C SER A 122 2.34 2.57 -4.57
N PHE A 123 3.61 2.97 -4.44
CA PHE A 123 3.99 4.21 -3.74
C PHE A 123 3.41 5.46 -4.41
N SER A 124 3.47 5.51 -5.74
CA SER A 124 2.92 6.64 -6.50
C SER A 124 1.42 6.80 -6.28
N LEU A 125 0.67 5.69 -6.26
CA LEU A 125 -0.77 5.70 -5.95
C LEU A 125 -1.04 6.15 -4.52
N LEU A 126 -0.25 5.71 -3.56
CA LEU A 126 -0.36 6.13 -2.16
C LEU A 126 -0.11 7.63 -1.99
N LEU A 127 0.94 8.16 -2.62
CA LEU A 127 1.25 9.59 -2.58
C LEU A 127 0.15 10.43 -3.23
N HIS A 128 -0.37 9.98 -4.36
CA HIS A 128 -1.48 10.63 -5.05
C HIS A 128 -2.73 10.72 -4.15
N GLU A 129 -3.08 9.65 -3.45
CA GLU A 129 -4.20 9.64 -2.52
C GLU A 129 -3.98 10.60 -1.34
N ILE A 130 -2.76 10.60 -0.75
CA ILE A 130 -2.40 11.53 0.35
C ILE A 130 -2.53 12.98 -0.11
N PHE A 131 -2.06 13.30 -1.31
CA PHE A 131 -2.09 14.65 -1.84
C PHE A 131 -3.53 15.15 -2.05
N ILE A 132 -4.40 14.30 -2.60
CA ILE A 132 -5.83 14.62 -2.74
C ILE A 132 -6.49 14.80 -1.37
N ALA A 133 -6.19 13.91 -0.41
CA ALA A 133 -6.75 13.99 0.93
C ALA A 133 -6.34 15.26 1.67
N SER A 134 -5.11 15.73 1.49
CA SER A 134 -4.62 16.96 2.14
C SER A 134 -5.25 18.24 1.56
N HIS A 135 -5.58 18.22 0.26
CA HIS A 135 -6.22 19.37 -0.40
C HIS A 135 -7.71 19.51 -0.10
N SER A 136 -8.36 18.46 0.35
CA SER A 136 -9.81 18.45 0.62
C SER A 136 -10.18 18.77 2.08
N MET A 137 -9.24 19.22 2.92
CA MET A 137 -9.58 19.77 4.25
C MET A 137 -10.02 21.24 4.09
N PRO A 138 -11.33 21.55 4.15
CA PRO A 138 -11.75 22.93 4.26
C PRO A 138 -11.27 23.50 5.60
N SER A 139 -10.76 24.71 5.57
CA SER A 139 -10.24 25.51 6.70
C SER A 139 -11.31 25.85 7.76
N THR A 140 -12.31 25.01 7.94
CA THR A 140 -13.44 25.25 8.86
C THR A 140 -13.11 24.92 10.32
N ALA A 141 -11.89 24.52 10.61
CA ALA A 141 -11.45 24.24 12.00
C ALA A 141 -10.99 25.48 12.77
N LEU A 142 -11.08 26.69 12.18
CA LEU A 142 -10.69 27.95 12.86
C LEU A 142 -11.87 28.91 13.09
N LEU A 143 -13.05 28.37 13.41
CA LEU A 143 -14.04 29.19 14.08
C LEU A 143 -13.78 29.12 15.60
N PRO A 144 -13.22 30.17 16.20
CA PRO A 144 -13.08 30.21 17.66
C PRO A 144 -14.49 30.20 18.25
N THR A 145 -14.71 29.32 19.19
CA THR A 145 -15.83 29.28 20.14
C THR A 145 -15.90 30.59 20.94
N ARG A 146 -16.31 31.67 20.27
CA ARG A 146 -16.50 33.00 20.89
C ARG A 146 -17.96 33.41 20.79
N GLN A 147 -18.85 32.62 21.36
CA GLN A 147 -20.23 33.07 21.58
C GLN A 147 -20.93 32.26 22.68
N ARG A 148 -20.34 32.22 23.89
CA ARG A 148 -21.04 31.66 25.05
C ARG A 148 -21.03 32.56 26.30
N ASP A 149 -20.55 33.82 26.20
CA ASP A 149 -20.45 34.71 27.37
C ASP A 149 -21.16 36.05 27.14
N LEU A 150 -22.38 36.04 26.62
CA LEU A 150 -23.22 37.26 26.61
C LEU A 150 -24.68 36.96 26.96
N HIS A 151 -24.92 36.17 28.02
CA HIS A 151 -26.21 36.17 28.73
C HIS A 151 -25.98 35.77 30.19
N HIS A 152 -25.48 36.75 30.96
CA HIS A 152 -25.78 36.93 32.39
C HIS A 152 -25.88 38.40 32.66
#